data_4a48201f38336f31780e73c1adee6a01
#
_entry.id   4a48201f38336f31780e73c1adee6a01
#
_cell.length_a   1.000
_cell.length_b   1.000
_cell.length_c   1.000
_cell.angle_alpha   90.00
_cell.angle_beta   90.00
_cell.angle_gamma   90.00
#
_symmetry.space_group_name_H-M   'P 1'
#
loop_
_entity.id
_entity.type
_entity.pdbx_description
1 polymer ?
#
loop_
_entity_poly.entity_id
_entity_poly.type
_entity_poly.pdbx_seq_one_letter_code
_entity_poly.pdbx_strand_id
1 'polypeptide(L)'
;MTYEEALTYLEDTSSFGIKPGLERIRALLQALGNPERDYKIIHVTGTNGKGSVTTYISYALFTSGLRVGRFTSPHLESYTERIEINDVQISKDAFGNLIDCVRQGVDKIIADGVEPPTQFEILTAAAFLFFKEQGVDYAVVEAGLGGLLDSTNVVTPVVSVITNVTLDHQAYCGNTVEEIAKHKAGIIKEGIPVVTAAQEGPLKVIEETAEEKHAPLYVFNKKFGIDSRSVVPGGQLITVSAIGAPPAMLFTTMAGIHQSVNLACALQAVRLVMEHDDAISEETMREGFARATWAGRFEIKKALDRTFIFDGAHNAAGAESFGLTYHELFGDTPKTMVMAILSDKDEMGIIHEVVKPKDTVIAVAAPTPRTEVPEKLVETVRQCVKGVVAQTEDSVSSALDLALQSTQDGDIIVVCGSLYILGEARGWLQNRMSH
;
A
#
# COMPACT_ATOMS: atom_id res chain seq x y z
N MET A 1 -17.14 2.89 -22.57
CA MET A 1 -15.86 2.71 -23.30
C MET A 1 -15.26 1.35 -22.93
N THR A 2 -14.38 0.80 -23.78
CA THR A 2 -13.63 -0.41 -23.44
C THR A 2 -12.60 -0.14 -22.36
N TYR A 3 -12.01 -1.19 -21.80
CA TYR A 3 -10.93 -1.04 -20.80
C TYR A 3 -9.71 -0.30 -21.39
N GLU A 4 -9.31 -0.65 -22.61
CA GLU A 4 -8.18 -0.05 -23.32
C GLU A 4 -8.41 1.44 -23.61
N GLU A 5 -9.63 1.81 -24.02
CA GLU A 5 -10.01 3.22 -24.19
C GLU A 5 -9.97 3.98 -22.87
N ALA A 6 -10.40 3.35 -21.77
CA ALA A 6 -10.32 3.94 -20.42
C ALA A 6 -8.87 4.16 -19.97
N LEU A 7 -7.96 3.20 -20.27
CA LEU A 7 -6.54 3.37 -19.98
C LEU A 7 -5.94 4.54 -20.76
N THR A 8 -6.21 4.62 -22.06
CA THR A 8 -5.74 5.75 -22.90
C THR A 8 -6.22 7.09 -22.34
N TYR A 9 -7.50 7.19 -21.99
CA TYR A 9 -8.04 8.41 -21.36
C TYR A 9 -7.34 8.78 -20.06
N LEU A 10 -7.09 7.80 -19.18
CA LEU A 10 -6.38 8.01 -17.92
C LEU A 10 -4.91 8.40 -18.12
N GLU A 11 -4.23 7.83 -19.13
CA GLU A 11 -2.86 8.17 -19.50
C GLU A 11 -2.75 9.60 -20.01
N ASP A 12 -3.67 10.04 -20.85
CA ASP A 12 -3.73 11.43 -21.33
C ASP A 12 -3.88 12.43 -20.18
N THR A 13 -4.66 12.06 -19.14
CA THR A 13 -4.81 12.91 -17.94
C THR A 13 -3.61 12.86 -17.01
N SER A 14 -2.73 11.85 -17.12
CA SER A 14 -1.50 11.76 -16.33
C SER A 14 -0.51 12.89 -16.60
N SER A 15 -0.56 13.49 -17.80
CA SER A 15 0.23 14.66 -18.20
C SER A 15 0.02 15.88 -17.29
N PHE A 16 -1.11 15.94 -16.56
CA PHE A 16 -1.38 17.03 -15.60
C PHE A 16 -0.55 16.93 -14.31
N GLY A 17 0.12 15.79 -14.06
CA GLY A 17 0.96 15.60 -12.90
C GLY A 17 0.19 15.60 -11.57
N ILE A 18 0.93 15.84 -10.47
CA ILE A 18 0.35 15.98 -9.13
C ILE A 18 -0.01 17.46 -8.92
N LYS A 19 -1.30 17.74 -8.74
CA LYS A 19 -1.83 19.07 -8.44
C LYS A 19 -2.53 19.05 -7.07
N PRO A 20 -1.89 19.54 -6.00
CA PRO A 20 -2.53 19.61 -4.68
C PRO A 20 -3.79 20.48 -4.71
N GLY A 21 -4.80 20.10 -3.94
CA GLY A 21 -6.08 20.83 -3.81
C GLY A 21 -7.27 19.88 -3.86
N LEU A 22 -8.37 20.28 -3.25
CA LEU A 22 -9.59 19.47 -3.14
C LEU A 22 -10.77 20.04 -3.98
N GLU A 23 -10.57 21.16 -4.63
CA GLU A 23 -11.65 21.87 -5.35
C GLU A 23 -12.14 21.06 -6.55
N ARG A 24 -11.23 20.52 -7.36
CA ARG A 24 -11.54 19.72 -8.56
C ARG A 24 -12.27 18.43 -8.22
N ILE A 25 -11.74 17.67 -7.25
CA ILE A 25 -12.38 16.41 -6.82
C ILE A 25 -13.76 16.67 -6.21
N ARG A 26 -13.95 17.73 -5.42
CA ARG A 26 -15.24 18.11 -4.85
C ARG A 26 -16.25 18.48 -5.94
N ALA A 27 -15.84 19.27 -6.94
CA ALA A 27 -16.70 19.59 -8.07
C ALA A 27 -17.10 18.34 -8.86
N LEU A 28 -16.15 17.42 -9.10
CA LEU A 28 -16.42 16.17 -9.79
C LEU A 28 -17.39 15.28 -9.00
N LEU A 29 -17.16 15.08 -7.70
CA LEU A 29 -18.06 14.31 -6.84
C LEU A 29 -19.46 14.93 -6.78
N GLN A 30 -19.56 16.24 -6.71
CA GLN A 30 -20.86 16.95 -6.77
C GLN A 30 -21.58 16.67 -8.10
N ALA A 31 -20.86 16.67 -9.22
CA ALA A 31 -21.43 16.35 -10.53
C ALA A 31 -21.92 14.90 -10.63
N LEU A 32 -21.29 13.99 -9.87
CA LEU A 32 -21.62 12.55 -9.75
C LEU A 32 -22.65 12.26 -8.62
N GLY A 33 -23.16 13.29 -7.91
CA GLY A 33 -24.15 13.15 -6.85
C GLY A 33 -23.59 12.77 -5.48
N ASN A 34 -22.34 13.14 -5.19
CA ASN A 34 -21.61 12.92 -3.93
C ASN A 34 -21.65 11.45 -3.45
N PRO A 35 -21.19 10.51 -4.26
CA PRO A 35 -21.30 9.07 -3.96
C PRO A 35 -20.59 8.67 -2.66
N GLU A 36 -19.58 9.41 -2.24
CA GLU A 36 -18.78 9.17 -1.03
C GLU A 36 -19.58 9.31 0.28
N ARG A 37 -20.84 9.76 0.22
CA ARG A 37 -21.70 9.99 1.39
C ARG A 37 -22.69 8.85 1.67
N ASP A 38 -22.75 7.86 0.79
CA ASP A 38 -23.82 6.84 0.83
C ASP A 38 -23.45 5.59 1.64
N TYR A 39 -22.22 5.51 2.15
CA TYR A 39 -21.68 4.38 2.92
C TYR A 39 -20.67 4.86 3.96
N LYS A 40 -20.34 3.99 4.92
CA LYS A 40 -19.35 4.30 5.96
C LYS A 40 -17.92 4.15 5.39
N ILE A 41 -16.99 5.04 5.78
CA ILE A 41 -15.62 5.03 5.26
C ILE A 41 -14.62 4.90 6.40
N ILE A 42 -13.59 4.07 6.21
CA ILE A 42 -12.38 4.05 7.02
C ILE A 42 -11.25 4.60 6.16
N HIS A 43 -10.59 5.66 6.62
CA HIS A 43 -9.59 6.38 5.85
C HIS A 43 -8.19 6.09 6.37
N VAL A 44 -7.29 5.62 5.51
CA VAL A 44 -5.96 5.13 5.89
C VAL A 44 -4.88 5.94 5.17
N THR A 45 -3.97 6.55 5.94
CA THR A 45 -2.74 7.16 5.43
C THR A 45 -1.50 6.68 6.21
N GLY A 46 -0.34 7.10 5.78
CA GLY A 46 0.96 6.79 6.38
C GLY A 46 2.08 6.83 5.33
N THR A 47 3.32 6.65 5.73
CA THR A 47 4.41 6.48 4.77
C THR A 47 4.41 5.05 4.24
N ASN A 48 4.59 4.07 5.11
CA ASN A 48 4.56 2.64 4.79
C ASN A 48 3.38 1.95 5.49
N GLY A 49 2.95 0.80 5.00
CA GLY A 49 1.93 -0.03 5.63
C GLY A 49 0.48 0.35 5.31
N LYS A 50 0.20 1.42 4.57
CA LYS A 50 -1.16 1.84 4.19
C LYS A 50 -1.97 0.69 3.57
N GLY A 51 -1.49 0.14 2.45
CA GLY A 51 -2.18 -0.97 1.76
C GLY A 51 -2.35 -2.21 2.64
N SER A 52 -1.36 -2.56 3.47
CA SER A 52 -1.47 -3.69 4.41
C SER A 52 -2.57 -3.45 5.45
N VAL A 53 -2.63 -2.27 6.06
CA VAL A 53 -3.68 -1.92 7.04
C VAL A 53 -5.05 -1.88 6.37
N THR A 54 -5.14 -1.25 5.19
CA THR A 54 -6.37 -1.22 4.37
C THR A 54 -6.87 -2.64 4.08
N THR A 55 -5.96 -3.54 3.71
CA THR A 55 -6.26 -4.95 3.44
C THR A 55 -6.74 -5.68 4.70
N TYR A 56 -6.02 -5.59 5.82
CA TYR A 56 -6.43 -6.22 7.07
C TYR A 56 -7.84 -5.78 7.49
N ILE A 57 -8.11 -4.47 7.48
CA ILE A 57 -9.43 -3.94 7.85
C ILE A 57 -10.50 -4.46 6.89
N SER A 58 -10.26 -4.41 5.57
CA SER A 58 -11.21 -4.90 4.58
C SER A 58 -11.56 -6.37 4.78
N TYR A 59 -10.55 -7.23 5.02
CA TYR A 59 -10.77 -8.65 5.27
C TYR A 59 -11.55 -8.91 6.56
N ALA A 60 -11.27 -8.19 7.64
CA ALA A 60 -12.02 -8.31 8.88
C ALA A 60 -13.50 -7.97 8.70
N LEU A 61 -13.80 -6.93 7.92
CA LEU A 61 -15.16 -6.48 7.67
C LEU A 61 -15.92 -7.43 6.74
N PHE A 62 -15.35 -7.83 5.61
CA PHE A 62 -16.08 -8.68 4.67
C PHE A 62 -16.25 -10.12 5.18
N THR A 63 -15.31 -10.64 5.97
CA THR A 63 -15.45 -11.95 6.62
C THR A 63 -16.61 -11.95 7.63
N SER A 64 -16.97 -10.78 8.16
CA SER A 64 -18.17 -10.58 8.99
C SER A 64 -19.49 -10.54 8.19
N GLY A 65 -19.44 -10.77 6.87
CA GLY A 65 -20.62 -10.77 5.99
C GLY A 65 -21.00 -9.41 5.42
N LEU A 66 -20.22 -8.36 5.69
CA LEU A 66 -20.45 -7.02 5.17
C LEU A 66 -19.96 -6.92 3.71
N ARG A 67 -20.58 -6.03 2.94
CA ARG A 67 -20.12 -5.69 1.60
C ARG A 67 -19.13 -4.54 1.68
N VAL A 68 -17.87 -4.80 1.36
CA VAL A 68 -16.76 -3.88 1.62
C VAL A 68 -16.07 -3.48 0.34
N GLY A 69 -16.05 -2.18 0.05
CA GLY A 69 -15.20 -1.58 -0.97
C GLY A 69 -13.77 -1.38 -0.45
N ARG A 70 -12.78 -1.62 -1.29
CA ARG A 70 -11.37 -1.33 -1.02
C ARG A 70 -10.79 -0.48 -2.14
N PHE A 71 -10.22 0.68 -1.78
CA PHE A 71 -9.48 1.54 -2.71
C PHE A 71 -8.03 1.65 -2.28
N THR A 72 -7.12 1.25 -3.16
CA THR A 72 -5.67 1.21 -2.90
C THR A 72 -4.85 1.76 -4.06
N SER A 73 -3.62 2.20 -3.79
CA SER A 73 -2.69 2.69 -4.80
C SER A 73 -1.21 2.53 -4.39
N PRO A 74 -0.29 2.37 -5.36
CA PRO A 74 -0.54 2.06 -6.77
C PRO A 74 -0.95 0.59 -6.98
N HIS A 75 -1.31 0.22 -8.21
CA HIS A 75 -1.46 -1.17 -8.63
C HIS A 75 -0.11 -1.81 -9.01
N LEU A 76 -0.06 -3.13 -9.10
CA LEU A 76 1.10 -3.87 -9.58
C LEU A 76 1.00 -4.22 -11.07
N GLU A 77 -0.14 -4.75 -11.51
CA GLU A 77 -0.36 -5.29 -12.86
C GLU A 77 -1.46 -4.54 -13.61
N SER A 78 -2.56 -4.19 -12.92
CA SER A 78 -3.77 -3.67 -13.56
C SER A 78 -4.44 -2.57 -12.73
N TYR A 79 -5.01 -1.57 -13.40
CA TYR A 79 -5.83 -0.54 -12.73
C TYR A 79 -7.03 -1.12 -11.98
N THR A 80 -7.50 -2.31 -12.35
CA THR A 80 -8.60 -3.00 -11.66
C THR A 80 -8.27 -3.36 -10.21
N GLU A 81 -6.99 -3.57 -9.87
CA GLU A 81 -6.53 -3.81 -8.50
C GLU A 81 -6.81 -2.65 -7.54
N ARG A 82 -7.00 -1.44 -8.07
CA ARG A 82 -7.25 -0.26 -7.23
C ARG A 82 -8.65 -0.22 -6.65
N ILE A 83 -9.60 -0.93 -7.26
CA ILE A 83 -11.03 -0.90 -6.91
C ILE A 83 -11.52 -2.33 -6.76
N GLU A 84 -11.79 -2.72 -5.54
CA GLU A 84 -12.23 -4.08 -5.21
C GLU A 84 -13.46 -4.06 -4.31
N ILE A 85 -14.25 -5.13 -4.40
CA ILE A 85 -15.33 -5.42 -3.45
C ILE A 85 -15.18 -6.84 -2.94
N ASN A 86 -15.04 -7.00 -1.60
CA ASN A 86 -14.84 -8.28 -0.94
C ASN A 86 -13.72 -9.11 -1.59
N ASP A 87 -12.56 -8.46 -1.82
CA ASP A 87 -11.36 -9.07 -2.42
C ASP A 87 -11.53 -9.51 -3.90
N VAL A 88 -12.55 -9.01 -4.57
CA VAL A 88 -12.78 -9.21 -6.00
C VAL A 88 -12.57 -7.87 -6.72
N GLN A 89 -11.60 -7.85 -7.63
CA GLN A 89 -11.31 -6.67 -8.45
C GLN A 89 -12.50 -6.34 -9.36
N ILE A 90 -12.71 -5.06 -9.62
CA ILE A 90 -13.65 -4.63 -10.67
C ILE A 90 -13.28 -5.28 -12.01
N SER A 91 -14.26 -5.78 -12.73
CA SER A 91 -13.98 -6.35 -14.06
C SER A 91 -13.55 -5.27 -15.05
N LYS A 92 -12.77 -5.63 -16.06
CA LYS A 92 -12.32 -4.70 -17.12
C LYS A 92 -13.48 -3.97 -17.79
N ASP A 93 -14.57 -4.70 -18.10
CA ASP A 93 -15.77 -4.11 -18.72
C ASP A 93 -16.45 -3.10 -17.76
N ALA A 94 -16.59 -3.45 -16.48
CA ALA A 94 -17.17 -2.55 -15.49
C ALA A 94 -16.28 -1.31 -15.28
N PHE A 95 -14.94 -1.50 -15.28
CA PHE A 95 -13.99 -0.38 -15.17
C PHE A 95 -14.12 0.57 -16.37
N GLY A 96 -14.17 0.07 -17.59
CA GLY A 96 -14.36 0.89 -18.79
C GLY A 96 -15.65 1.73 -18.73
N ASN A 97 -16.77 1.09 -18.37
CA ASN A 97 -18.06 1.77 -18.22
C ASN A 97 -18.06 2.80 -17.10
N LEU A 98 -17.41 2.49 -15.97
CA LEU A 98 -17.27 3.39 -14.83
C LEU A 98 -16.46 4.65 -15.20
N ILE A 99 -15.33 4.48 -15.88
CA ILE A 99 -14.51 5.62 -16.34
C ILE A 99 -15.27 6.47 -17.36
N ASP A 100 -16.07 5.87 -18.25
CA ASP A 100 -16.93 6.63 -19.18
C ASP A 100 -17.97 7.48 -18.45
N CYS A 101 -18.59 6.93 -17.41
CA CYS A 101 -19.52 7.69 -16.56
C CYS A 101 -18.84 8.87 -15.86
N VAL A 102 -17.66 8.63 -15.26
CA VAL A 102 -16.86 9.69 -14.59
C VAL A 102 -16.40 10.74 -15.59
N ARG A 103 -15.99 10.36 -16.81
CA ARG A 103 -15.63 11.28 -17.90
C ARG A 103 -16.75 12.28 -18.22
N GLN A 104 -18.00 11.82 -18.27
CA GLN A 104 -19.15 12.73 -18.47
C GLN A 104 -19.26 13.76 -17.34
N GLY A 105 -18.95 13.37 -16.10
CA GLY A 105 -18.85 14.32 -14.98
C GLY A 105 -17.70 15.30 -15.14
N VAL A 106 -16.54 14.83 -15.62
CA VAL A 106 -15.37 15.67 -15.91
C VAL A 106 -15.70 16.68 -17.01
N ASP A 107 -16.30 16.26 -18.12
CA ASP A 107 -16.69 17.14 -19.22
C ASP A 107 -17.63 18.25 -18.73
N LYS A 108 -18.57 17.93 -17.84
CA LYS A 108 -19.50 18.88 -17.25
C LYS A 108 -18.79 19.94 -16.41
N ILE A 109 -17.92 19.53 -15.48
CA ILE A 109 -17.25 20.52 -14.60
C ILE A 109 -16.25 21.39 -15.38
N ILE A 110 -15.62 20.87 -16.44
CA ILE A 110 -14.77 21.66 -17.33
C ILE A 110 -15.61 22.71 -18.08
N ALA A 111 -16.80 22.34 -18.58
CA ALA A 111 -17.72 23.27 -19.20
C ALA A 111 -18.19 24.40 -18.22
N ASP A 112 -18.26 24.09 -16.92
CA ASP A 112 -18.57 25.02 -15.84
C ASP A 112 -17.35 25.87 -15.40
N GLY A 113 -16.17 25.68 -16.04
CA GLY A 113 -14.96 26.50 -15.82
C GLY A 113 -14.03 25.94 -14.74
N VAL A 114 -14.24 24.71 -14.27
CA VAL A 114 -13.31 24.04 -13.34
C VAL A 114 -12.11 23.50 -14.11
N GLU A 115 -10.91 23.59 -13.54
CA GLU A 115 -9.71 22.98 -14.12
C GLU A 115 -9.89 21.45 -14.28
N PRO A 116 -9.30 20.87 -15.35
CA PRO A 116 -9.33 19.41 -15.55
C PRO A 116 -8.78 18.66 -14.33
N PRO A 117 -9.53 17.65 -13.83
CA PRO A 117 -9.05 16.77 -12.75
C PRO A 117 -7.83 15.95 -13.17
N THR A 118 -6.99 15.62 -12.20
CA THR A 118 -5.87 14.71 -12.37
C THR A 118 -6.35 13.26 -12.51
N GLN A 119 -5.50 12.40 -13.05
CA GLN A 119 -5.76 10.95 -13.13
C GLN A 119 -6.19 10.36 -11.79
N PHE A 120 -5.52 10.73 -10.69
CA PHE A 120 -5.83 10.19 -9.37
C PHE A 120 -7.17 10.71 -8.82
N GLU A 121 -7.54 11.95 -9.11
CA GLU A 121 -8.88 12.48 -8.78
C GLU A 121 -9.99 11.76 -9.55
N ILE A 122 -9.77 11.43 -10.82
CA ILE A 122 -10.70 10.65 -11.64
C ILE A 122 -10.86 9.24 -11.07
N LEU A 123 -9.76 8.56 -10.73
CA LEU A 123 -9.78 7.22 -10.14
C LEU A 123 -10.44 7.21 -8.75
N THR A 124 -10.21 8.24 -7.94
CA THR A 124 -10.85 8.39 -6.62
C THR A 124 -12.36 8.54 -6.77
N ALA A 125 -12.81 9.42 -7.68
CA ALA A 125 -14.23 9.60 -7.95
C ALA A 125 -14.89 8.33 -8.52
N ALA A 126 -14.17 7.61 -9.40
CA ALA A 126 -14.61 6.34 -9.94
C ALA A 126 -14.80 5.28 -8.84
N ALA A 127 -13.83 5.15 -7.93
CA ALA A 127 -13.96 4.21 -6.80
C ALA A 127 -15.20 4.52 -5.95
N PHE A 128 -15.39 5.79 -5.57
CA PHE A 128 -16.53 6.20 -4.76
C PHE A 128 -17.86 5.95 -5.48
N LEU A 129 -17.95 6.24 -6.78
CA LEU A 129 -19.15 5.96 -7.57
C LEU A 129 -19.43 4.46 -7.64
N PHE A 130 -18.42 3.64 -7.90
CA PHE A 130 -18.57 2.19 -7.98
C PHE A 130 -19.05 1.60 -6.65
N PHE A 131 -18.49 2.04 -5.53
CA PHE A 131 -18.90 1.56 -4.21
C PHE A 131 -20.37 1.90 -3.90
N LYS A 132 -20.83 3.10 -4.26
CA LYS A 132 -22.24 3.46 -4.19
C LYS A 132 -23.12 2.57 -5.05
N GLU A 133 -22.78 2.41 -6.34
CA GLU A 133 -23.54 1.58 -7.28
C GLU A 133 -23.64 0.12 -6.83
N GLN A 134 -22.59 -0.37 -6.20
CA GLN A 134 -22.54 -1.73 -5.66
C GLN A 134 -23.17 -1.86 -4.26
N GLY A 135 -23.62 -0.76 -3.63
CA GLY A 135 -24.27 -0.78 -2.33
C GLY A 135 -23.39 -1.34 -1.22
N VAL A 136 -22.14 -0.86 -1.12
CA VAL A 136 -21.25 -1.29 -0.03
C VAL A 136 -21.71 -0.76 1.32
N ASP A 137 -21.49 -1.53 2.37
CA ASP A 137 -21.72 -1.11 3.75
C ASP A 137 -20.58 -0.21 4.24
N TYR A 138 -19.36 -0.58 3.86
CA TYR A 138 -18.12 0.12 4.19
C TYR A 138 -17.22 0.26 2.97
N ALA A 139 -16.45 1.35 2.94
CA ALA A 139 -15.28 1.45 2.08
C ALA A 139 -14.03 1.69 2.93
N VAL A 140 -12.96 0.94 2.68
CA VAL A 140 -11.64 1.18 3.27
C VAL A 140 -10.79 1.85 2.20
N VAL A 141 -10.41 3.10 2.46
CA VAL A 141 -9.83 4.00 1.46
C VAL A 141 -8.41 4.37 1.85
N GLU A 142 -7.46 3.98 1.01
CA GLU A 142 -6.06 4.36 1.13
C GLU A 142 -5.83 5.73 0.48
N ALA A 143 -5.18 6.66 1.20
CA ALA A 143 -4.71 7.91 0.64
C ALA A 143 -3.52 7.68 -0.32
N GLY A 144 -3.54 8.31 -1.48
CA GLY A 144 -2.46 8.16 -2.46
C GLY A 144 -1.17 8.85 -2.02
N LEU A 145 -1.27 10.10 -1.56
CA LEU A 145 -0.10 10.90 -1.18
C LEU A 145 -0.40 11.87 -0.03
N GLY A 146 0.39 11.77 1.04
CA GLY A 146 0.24 12.66 2.19
C GLY A 146 -1.07 12.42 2.94
N GLY A 147 -2.03 13.29 2.82
CA GLY A 147 -3.35 13.23 3.46
C GLY A 147 -4.14 14.51 3.27
N LEU A 148 -3.66 15.63 3.77
CA LEU A 148 -4.38 16.92 3.81
C LEU A 148 -4.99 17.34 2.46
N LEU A 149 -4.20 17.25 1.39
CA LEU A 149 -4.59 17.64 0.03
C LEU A 149 -4.77 16.45 -0.91
N ASP A 150 -4.81 15.23 -0.35
CA ASP A 150 -5.08 14.03 -1.12
C ASP A 150 -6.55 13.99 -1.56
N SER A 151 -6.82 13.57 -2.80
CA SER A 151 -8.18 13.55 -3.34
C SER A 151 -9.13 12.68 -2.53
N THR A 152 -8.63 11.69 -1.78
CA THR A 152 -9.46 10.88 -0.87
C THR A 152 -9.92 11.65 0.38
N ASN A 153 -9.28 12.78 0.72
CA ASN A 153 -9.56 13.53 1.95
C ASN A 153 -10.85 14.41 1.92
N VAL A 154 -11.68 14.18 0.94
CA VAL A 154 -13.03 14.78 0.84
C VAL A 154 -14.05 14.07 1.72
N VAL A 155 -13.70 12.93 2.27
CA VAL A 155 -14.58 12.06 3.07
C VAL A 155 -14.63 12.47 4.55
N THR A 156 -15.72 12.07 5.22
CA THR A 156 -15.82 12.06 6.68
C THR A 156 -15.86 10.59 7.14
N PRO A 157 -14.72 10.05 7.58
CA PRO A 157 -14.63 8.64 7.94
C PRO A 157 -15.27 8.34 9.30
N VAL A 158 -15.54 7.06 9.58
CA VAL A 158 -15.92 6.60 10.94
C VAL A 158 -14.67 6.35 11.81
N VAL A 159 -13.52 6.05 11.16
CA VAL A 159 -12.19 5.92 11.80
C VAL A 159 -11.14 6.39 10.81
N SER A 160 -10.16 7.16 11.30
CA SER A 160 -8.93 7.51 10.56
C SER A 160 -7.76 6.69 11.07
N VAL A 161 -6.88 6.22 10.17
CA VAL A 161 -5.67 5.50 10.54
C VAL A 161 -4.44 6.17 9.92
N ILE A 162 -3.45 6.49 10.75
CA ILE A 162 -2.14 6.99 10.32
C ILE A 162 -1.10 5.93 10.71
N THR A 163 -0.65 5.12 9.76
CA THR A 163 0.17 3.92 10.05
C THR A 163 1.52 4.30 10.67
N ASN A 164 2.34 5.02 9.96
CA ASN A 164 3.60 5.57 10.41
C ASN A 164 3.97 6.84 9.62
N VAL A 165 5.00 7.54 10.08
CA VAL A 165 5.53 8.73 9.39
C VAL A 165 7.04 8.64 9.36
N THR A 166 7.60 8.55 8.15
CA THR A 166 9.02 8.60 7.86
C THR A 166 9.26 9.50 6.64
N LEU A 167 10.51 9.78 6.30
CA LEU A 167 10.85 10.57 5.13
C LEU A 167 10.44 9.83 3.84
N ASP A 168 9.52 10.42 3.11
CA ASP A 168 9.14 10.05 1.74
C ASP A 168 8.35 11.22 1.12
N HIS A 169 8.28 11.25 -0.22
CA HIS A 169 7.53 12.29 -0.95
C HIS A 169 7.86 13.73 -0.56
N GLN A 170 9.13 14.01 -0.26
CA GLN A 170 9.60 15.31 0.24
C GLN A 170 9.22 16.48 -0.67
N ALA A 171 9.20 16.28 -1.98
CA ALA A 171 8.80 17.30 -2.94
C ALA A 171 7.36 17.85 -2.76
N TYR A 172 6.48 17.08 -2.08
CA TYR A 172 5.07 17.42 -1.92
C TYR A 172 4.61 17.57 -0.47
N CYS A 173 5.22 16.83 0.45
CA CYS A 173 4.79 16.75 1.85
C CYS A 173 5.73 17.47 2.83
N GLY A 174 6.86 18.03 2.33
CA GLY A 174 7.84 18.72 3.16
C GLY A 174 9.14 17.95 3.36
N ASN A 175 10.13 18.63 3.90
CA ASN A 175 11.51 18.12 4.01
C ASN A 175 11.82 17.49 5.38
N THR A 176 10.92 17.62 6.34
CA THR A 176 11.06 17.04 7.68
C THR A 176 9.93 16.07 7.98
N VAL A 177 10.15 15.14 8.90
CA VAL A 177 9.12 14.18 9.32
C VAL A 177 7.91 14.87 9.96
N GLU A 178 8.12 16.01 10.60
CA GLU A 178 7.06 16.83 11.21
C GLU A 178 6.19 17.51 10.13
N GLU A 179 6.78 18.00 9.04
CA GLU A 179 6.04 18.55 7.91
C GLU A 179 5.21 17.47 7.22
N ILE A 180 5.81 16.30 7.00
CA ILE A 180 5.11 15.13 6.46
C ILE A 180 3.97 14.70 7.40
N ALA A 181 4.20 14.75 8.72
CA ALA A 181 3.17 14.43 9.71
C ALA A 181 1.99 15.41 9.65
N LYS A 182 2.21 16.71 9.42
CA LYS A 182 1.13 17.69 9.23
C LYS A 182 0.25 17.35 8.04
N HIS A 183 0.85 16.94 6.91
CA HIS A 183 0.09 16.48 5.75
C HIS A 183 -0.75 15.25 6.06
N LYS A 184 -0.18 14.26 6.78
CA LYS A 184 -0.91 13.03 7.12
C LYS A 184 -1.99 13.29 8.18
N ALA A 185 -1.71 14.12 9.18
CA ALA A 185 -2.69 14.55 10.18
C ALA A 185 -3.91 15.28 9.58
N GLY A 186 -3.80 15.78 8.33
CA GLY A 186 -4.92 16.38 7.62
C GLY A 186 -6.13 15.47 7.37
N ILE A 187 -6.00 14.14 7.57
CA ILE A 187 -7.14 13.20 7.52
C ILE A 187 -7.92 13.14 8.83
N ILE A 188 -7.42 13.74 9.90
CA ILE A 188 -8.10 13.80 11.20
C ILE A 188 -9.31 14.73 11.08
N LYS A 189 -10.48 14.25 11.47
CA LYS A 189 -11.74 14.99 11.42
C LYS A 189 -12.30 15.22 12.82
N GLU A 190 -13.14 16.26 12.93
CA GLU A 190 -13.76 16.65 14.18
C GLU A 190 -14.48 15.49 14.87
N GLY A 191 -14.08 15.14 16.08
CA GLY A 191 -14.70 14.10 16.90
C GLY A 191 -14.49 12.65 16.40
N ILE A 192 -13.80 12.43 15.30
CA ILE A 192 -13.61 11.09 14.70
C ILE A 192 -12.37 10.42 15.28
N PRO A 193 -12.48 9.15 15.76
CA PRO A 193 -11.35 8.44 16.34
C PRO A 193 -10.21 8.23 15.35
N VAL A 194 -8.97 8.35 15.86
CA VAL A 194 -7.73 8.20 15.12
C VAL A 194 -6.86 7.11 15.73
N VAL A 195 -6.38 6.19 14.90
CA VAL A 195 -5.40 5.16 15.27
C VAL A 195 -4.06 5.48 14.65
N THR A 196 -2.96 5.41 15.40
CA THR A 196 -1.63 5.68 14.85
C THR A 196 -0.53 4.84 15.48
N ALA A 197 0.47 4.48 14.68
CA ALA A 197 1.76 3.95 15.12
C ALA A 197 2.92 4.94 14.86
N ALA A 198 2.63 6.20 14.60
CA ALA A 198 3.64 7.25 14.53
C ALA A 198 4.35 7.41 15.87
N GLN A 199 5.62 7.80 15.83
CA GLN A 199 6.49 7.93 16.99
C GLN A 199 7.14 9.32 17.03
N GLU A 200 7.72 9.69 18.17
CA GLU A 200 8.55 10.90 18.37
C GLU A 200 7.90 12.20 17.84
N GLY A 201 8.65 13.00 17.05
CA GLY A 201 8.21 14.28 16.51
C GLY A 201 6.91 14.20 15.71
N PRO A 202 6.77 13.28 14.74
CA PRO A 202 5.52 13.02 14.03
C PRO A 202 4.32 12.75 14.94
N LEU A 203 4.50 11.97 16.00
CA LEU A 203 3.43 11.68 16.95
C LEU A 203 2.93 12.95 17.63
N LYS A 204 3.85 13.84 18.02
CA LYS A 204 3.47 15.11 18.65
C LYS A 204 2.57 15.96 17.74
N VAL A 205 2.87 16.03 16.46
CA VAL A 205 2.04 16.74 15.48
C VAL A 205 0.64 16.12 15.38
N ILE A 206 0.56 14.79 15.41
CA ILE A 206 -0.72 14.06 15.36
C ILE A 206 -1.51 14.29 16.67
N GLU A 207 -0.84 14.27 17.84
CA GLU A 207 -1.46 14.55 19.13
C GLU A 207 -2.05 15.97 19.18
N GLU A 208 -1.28 16.99 18.76
CA GLU A 208 -1.73 18.37 18.68
C GLU A 208 -2.95 18.53 17.74
N THR A 209 -2.91 17.90 16.57
CA THR A 209 -4.02 17.94 15.61
C THR A 209 -5.26 17.21 16.14
N ALA A 210 -5.09 16.07 16.79
CA ALA A 210 -6.19 15.30 17.37
C ALA A 210 -6.86 16.09 18.52
N GLU A 211 -6.08 16.77 19.35
CA GLU A 211 -6.60 17.65 20.41
C GLU A 211 -7.41 18.81 19.81
N GLU A 212 -6.86 19.50 18.79
CA GLU A 212 -7.54 20.60 18.08
C GLU A 212 -8.89 20.13 17.48
N LYS A 213 -8.95 18.90 16.96
CA LYS A 213 -10.14 18.30 16.34
C LYS A 213 -11.01 17.54 17.33
N HIS A 214 -10.76 17.60 18.62
CA HIS A 214 -11.46 16.80 19.64
C HIS A 214 -11.59 15.33 19.28
N ALA A 215 -10.61 14.80 18.52
CA ALA A 215 -10.58 13.45 17.99
C ALA A 215 -10.00 12.47 19.02
N PRO A 216 -10.72 11.40 19.42
CA PRO A 216 -10.16 10.37 20.28
C PRO A 216 -8.94 9.73 19.64
N LEU A 217 -7.77 9.77 20.30
CA LEU A 217 -6.52 9.29 19.75
C LEU A 217 -6.07 7.98 20.41
N TYR A 218 -5.80 6.97 19.56
CA TYR A 218 -5.31 5.64 19.95
C TYR A 218 -3.89 5.46 19.40
N VAL A 219 -2.91 5.52 20.29
CA VAL A 219 -1.48 5.46 19.95
C VAL A 219 -0.92 4.08 20.26
N PHE A 220 -0.23 3.48 19.30
CA PHE A 220 0.52 2.24 19.49
C PHE A 220 1.56 2.39 20.61
N ASN A 221 1.73 1.35 21.42
CA ASN A 221 2.54 1.33 22.66
C ASN A 221 2.07 2.28 23.77
N LYS A 222 0.91 2.96 23.61
CA LYS A 222 0.28 3.73 24.70
C LYS A 222 -1.11 3.21 25.06
N LYS A 223 -1.99 3.06 24.04
CA LYS A 223 -3.37 2.62 24.20
C LYS A 223 -3.57 1.16 23.78
N PHE A 224 -2.77 0.67 22.86
CA PHE A 224 -2.71 -0.71 22.40
C PHE A 224 -1.27 -1.07 22.04
N GLY A 225 -0.92 -2.35 22.02
CA GLY A 225 0.44 -2.79 21.73
C GLY A 225 0.57 -4.28 21.55
N ILE A 226 1.76 -4.74 21.18
CA ILE A 226 2.09 -6.13 20.96
C ILE A 226 2.72 -6.68 22.24
N ASP A 227 2.08 -7.67 22.87
CA ASP A 227 2.59 -8.36 24.06
C ASP A 227 3.57 -9.47 23.67
N SER A 228 3.30 -10.19 22.59
CA SER A 228 4.15 -11.25 22.09
C SER A 228 4.01 -11.44 20.59
N ARG A 229 5.07 -11.93 19.96
CA ARG A 229 5.12 -12.29 18.55
C ARG A 229 5.98 -13.52 18.37
N SER A 230 5.57 -14.46 17.54
CA SER A 230 6.36 -15.61 17.14
C SER A 230 6.14 -15.95 15.67
N VAL A 231 7.22 -16.25 14.97
CA VAL A 231 7.16 -16.80 13.61
C VAL A 231 6.77 -18.28 13.72
N VAL A 232 5.79 -18.67 12.90
CA VAL A 232 5.26 -20.03 12.83
C VAL A 232 5.19 -20.49 11.38
N PRO A 233 5.05 -21.78 11.09
CA PRO A 233 4.85 -22.24 9.72
C PRO A 233 3.69 -21.52 9.03
N GLY A 234 3.97 -20.90 7.90
CA GLY A 234 2.98 -20.18 7.07
C GLY A 234 2.64 -18.77 7.52
N GLY A 235 3.29 -18.22 8.55
CA GLY A 235 3.02 -16.84 8.99
C GLY A 235 3.57 -16.50 10.36
N GLN A 236 2.80 -15.73 11.13
CA GLN A 236 3.17 -15.33 12.48
C GLN A 236 1.96 -15.25 13.41
N LEU A 237 2.17 -15.61 14.68
CA LEU A 237 1.22 -15.43 15.77
C LEU A 237 1.59 -14.18 16.56
N ILE A 238 0.60 -13.34 16.84
CA ILE A 238 0.78 -12.04 17.49
C ILE A 238 -0.28 -11.91 18.57
N THR A 239 0.13 -11.61 19.79
CA THR A 239 -0.82 -11.21 20.85
C THR A 239 -0.82 -9.70 20.99
N VAL A 240 -1.98 -9.11 20.82
CA VAL A 240 -2.19 -7.65 20.92
C VAL A 240 -3.09 -7.37 22.10
N SER A 241 -2.66 -6.47 23.00
CA SER A 241 -3.49 -5.93 24.07
C SER A 241 -3.92 -4.50 23.76
N ALA A 242 -5.06 -4.10 24.30
CA ALA A 242 -5.57 -2.74 24.24
C ALA A 242 -6.26 -2.38 25.54
N ILE A 243 -6.19 -1.11 25.95
CA ILE A 243 -6.87 -0.63 27.15
C ILE A 243 -8.38 -0.80 26.99
N GLY A 244 -9.00 -1.47 27.96
CA GLY A 244 -10.45 -1.68 27.97
C GLY A 244 -10.95 -2.87 27.13
N ALA A 245 -10.04 -3.64 26.53
CA ALA A 245 -10.39 -4.84 25.76
C ALA A 245 -9.52 -6.05 26.16
N PRO A 246 -10.02 -7.29 26.05
CA PRO A 246 -9.20 -8.47 26.29
C PRO A 246 -8.09 -8.60 25.25
N PRO A 247 -6.93 -9.18 25.61
CA PRO A 247 -5.88 -9.48 24.65
C PRO A 247 -6.40 -10.38 23.52
N ALA A 248 -5.99 -10.08 22.29
CA ALA A 248 -6.32 -10.87 21.11
C ALA A 248 -5.08 -11.59 20.58
N MET A 249 -5.15 -12.92 20.49
CA MET A 249 -4.15 -13.71 19.75
C MET A 249 -4.61 -13.82 18.30
N LEU A 250 -3.75 -13.35 17.39
CA LEU A 250 -4.02 -13.22 15.96
C LEU A 250 -2.98 -13.98 15.15
N PHE A 251 -3.43 -14.59 14.06
CA PHE A 251 -2.54 -15.16 13.04
C PHE A 251 -2.58 -14.27 11.79
N THR A 252 -1.44 -14.14 11.11
CA THR A 252 -1.36 -13.55 9.79
C THR A 252 -0.33 -14.25 8.93
N THR A 253 -0.58 -14.34 7.63
CA THR A 253 0.36 -14.85 6.62
C THR A 253 1.39 -13.81 6.19
N MET A 254 1.12 -12.52 6.40
CA MET A 254 2.05 -11.44 6.04
C MET A 254 3.25 -11.44 7.01
N ALA A 255 4.46 -11.51 6.45
CA ALA A 255 5.70 -11.68 7.20
C ALA A 255 6.30 -10.35 7.68
N GLY A 256 7.07 -10.41 8.77
CA GLY A 256 7.87 -9.33 9.31
C GLY A 256 7.24 -8.58 10.48
N ILE A 257 8.10 -7.99 11.32
CA ILE A 257 7.68 -7.26 12.52
C ILE A 257 6.79 -6.05 12.20
N HIS A 258 7.06 -5.37 11.08
CA HIS A 258 6.26 -4.23 10.62
C HIS A 258 4.80 -4.63 10.31
N GLN A 259 4.57 -5.86 9.82
CA GLN A 259 3.21 -6.36 9.59
C GLN A 259 2.47 -6.64 10.89
N SER A 260 3.18 -6.97 11.97
CA SER A 260 2.58 -7.09 13.30
C SER A 260 2.05 -5.75 13.81
N VAL A 261 2.79 -4.66 13.58
CA VAL A 261 2.36 -3.29 13.93
C VAL A 261 1.17 -2.87 13.05
N ASN A 262 1.20 -3.16 11.75
CA ASN A 262 0.09 -2.90 10.82
C ASN A 262 -1.18 -3.65 11.27
N LEU A 263 -1.05 -4.93 11.65
CA LEU A 263 -2.15 -5.73 12.15
C LEU A 263 -2.71 -5.19 13.47
N ALA A 264 -1.85 -4.73 14.39
CA ALA A 264 -2.29 -4.11 15.65
C ALA A 264 -3.08 -2.81 15.41
N CYS A 265 -2.64 -1.98 14.45
CA CYS A 265 -3.39 -0.78 14.03
C CYS A 265 -4.74 -1.16 13.42
N ALA A 266 -4.78 -2.18 12.56
CA ALA A 266 -6.01 -2.65 11.94
C ALA A 266 -6.98 -3.22 12.98
N LEU A 267 -6.48 -4.02 13.95
CA LEU A 267 -7.28 -4.51 15.07
C LEU A 267 -7.93 -3.38 15.85
N GLN A 268 -7.13 -2.36 16.22
CA GLN A 268 -7.66 -1.23 16.98
C GLN A 268 -8.72 -0.46 16.16
N ALA A 269 -8.49 -0.25 14.86
CA ALA A 269 -9.46 0.40 13.99
C ALA A 269 -10.78 -0.40 13.87
N VAL A 270 -10.67 -1.72 13.67
CA VAL A 270 -11.85 -2.59 13.56
C VAL A 270 -12.64 -2.63 14.88
N ARG A 271 -11.96 -2.69 16.04
CA ARG A 271 -12.61 -2.63 17.35
C ARG A 271 -13.42 -1.34 17.57
N LEU A 272 -12.92 -0.21 17.09
CA LEU A 272 -13.68 1.05 17.12
C LEU A 272 -14.93 1.01 16.23
N VAL A 273 -14.88 0.31 15.11
CA VAL A 273 -16.06 0.07 14.26
C VAL A 273 -17.05 -0.87 14.94
N MET A 274 -16.55 -1.93 15.61
CA MET A 274 -17.40 -2.90 16.36
C MET A 274 -18.22 -2.25 17.47
N GLU A 275 -17.77 -1.13 18.04
CA GLU A 275 -18.58 -0.39 19.04
C GLU A 275 -19.90 0.13 18.48
N HIS A 276 -20.04 0.17 17.15
CA HIS A 276 -21.20 0.74 16.43
C HIS A 276 -21.79 -0.19 15.37
N ASP A 277 -21.30 -1.44 15.29
CA ASP A 277 -21.76 -2.40 14.29
C ASP A 277 -21.65 -3.85 14.80
N ASP A 278 -22.79 -4.39 15.20
CA ASP A 278 -22.91 -5.73 15.79
C ASP A 278 -22.67 -6.87 14.78
N ALA A 279 -22.57 -6.57 13.48
CA ALA A 279 -22.27 -7.58 12.47
C ALA A 279 -20.82 -8.11 12.58
N ILE A 280 -19.92 -7.32 13.19
CA ILE A 280 -18.51 -7.66 13.33
C ILE A 280 -18.28 -8.31 14.69
N SER A 281 -17.74 -9.53 14.72
CA SER A 281 -17.35 -10.23 15.94
C SER A 281 -15.82 -10.41 16.03
N GLU A 282 -15.33 -10.65 17.25
CA GLU A 282 -13.90 -11.00 17.45
C GLU A 282 -13.51 -12.27 16.66
N GLU A 283 -14.41 -13.22 16.44
CA GLU A 283 -14.16 -14.44 15.67
C GLU A 283 -14.00 -14.15 14.18
N THR A 284 -14.99 -13.48 13.57
CA THR A 284 -14.96 -13.13 12.13
C THR A 284 -13.80 -12.19 11.80
N MET A 285 -13.49 -11.24 12.70
CA MET A 285 -12.34 -10.37 12.57
C MET A 285 -11.02 -11.15 12.56
N ARG A 286 -10.82 -12.11 13.48
CA ARG A 286 -9.62 -12.96 13.51
C ARG A 286 -9.48 -13.82 12.27
N GLU A 287 -10.58 -14.40 11.80
CA GLU A 287 -10.61 -15.15 10.55
C GLU A 287 -10.22 -14.24 9.37
N GLY A 288 -10.76 -13.04 9.29
CA GLY A 288 -10.41 -12.07 8.25
C GLY A 288 -8.92 -11.75 8.24
N PHE A 289 -8.33 -11.45 9.40
CA PHE A 289 -6.89 -11.17 9.50
C PHE A 289 -6.02 -12.36 9.09
N ALA A 290 -6.45 -13.58 9.43
CA ALA A 290 -5.73 -14.81 9.05
C ALA A 290 -5.76 -15.08 7.54
N ARG A 291 -6.80 -14.63 6.85
CA ARG A 291 -6.97 -14.77 5.39
C ARG A 291 -6.34 -13.64 4.60
N ALA A 292 -6.06 -12.50 5.24
CA ALA A 292 -5.55 -11.32 4.57
C ALA A 292 -4.18 -11.58 3.92
N THR A 293 -4.07 -11.24 2.64
CA THR A 293 -2.83 -11.28 1.86
C THR A 293 -2.64 -9.98 1.11
N TRP A 294 -1.41 -9.56 0.91
CA TRP A 294 -1.11 -8.35 0.15
C TRP A 294 0.08 -8.59 -0.78
N ALA A 295 -0.18 -8.59 -2.07
CA ALA A 295 0.81 -8.86 -3.10
C ALA A 295 1.98 -7.85 -3.03
N GLY A 296 3.20 -8.35 -3.23
CA GLY A 296 4.40 -7.51 -3.22
C GLY A 296 4.78 -6.94 -1.85
N ARG A 297 4.33 -7.55 -0.75
CA ARG A 297 4.76 -7.22 0.61
C ARG A 297 5.36 -8.44 1.29
N PHE A 298 6.65 -8.65 1.05
CA PHE A 298 7.40 -9.85 1.40
C PHE A 298 6.65 -11.13 1.01
N GLU A 299 6.08 -11.10 -0.19
CA GLU A 299 5.27 -12.19 -0.73
C GLU A 299 6.17 -13.37 -1.09
N ILE A 300 6.02 -14.48 -0.38
CA ILE A 300 6.81 -15.70 -0.58
C ILE A 300 6.04 -16.67 -1.46
N LYS A 301 6.65 -17.10 -2.57
CA LYS A 301 6.13 -18.15 -3.45
C LYS A 301 7.17 -19.24 -3.66
N LYS A 302 6.79 -20.49 -3.42
CA LYS A 302 7.61 -21.66 -3.77
C LYS A 302 7.19 -22.15 -5.15
N ALA A 303 8.11 -22.06 -6.10
CA ALA A 303 7.86 -22.45 -7.50
C ALA A 303 9.19 -22.79 -8.18
N LEU A 304 9.15 -23.66 -9.19
CA LEU A 304 10.33 -24.03 -10.01
C LEU A 304 11.52 -24.47 -9.13
N ASP A 305 11.23 -25.19 -8.04
CA ASP A 305 12.20 -25.64 -7.02
C ASP A 305 13.01 -24.50 -6.36
N ARG A 306 12.51 -23.28 -6.40
CA ARG A 306 13.09 -22.05 -5.81
C ARG A 306 12.10 -21.41 -4.83
N THR A 307 12.64 -20.53 -4.00
CA THR A 307 11.84 -19.61 -3.18
C THR A 307 11.88 -18.21 -3.80
N PHE A 308 10.77 -17.75 -4.32
CA PHE A 308 10.62 -16.38 -4.83
C PHE A 308 10.09 -15.47 -3.73
N ILE A 309 10.68 -14.28 -3.60
CA ILE A 309 10.22 -13.23 -2.69
C ILE A 309 9.98 -11.95 -3.50
N PHE A 310 8.76 -11.42 -3.43
CA PHE A 310 8.38 -10.16 -4.08
C PHE A 310 8.15 -9.10 -3.00
N ASP A 311 8.89 -7.99 -3.06
CA ASP A 311 8.73 -6.90 -2.10
C ASP A 311 8.87 -5.52 -2.73
N GLY A 312 7.90 -4.66 -2.43
CA GLY A 312 7.84 -3.30 -2.95
C GLY A 312 8.64 -2.27 -2.15
N ALA A 313 9.60 -2.66 -1.34
CA ALA A 313 10.49 -1.73 -0.62
C ALA A 313 11.19 -0.79 -1.61
N HIS A 314 10.97 0.52 -1.45
CA HIS A 314 11.44 1.56 -2.36
C HIS A 314 11.89 2.85 -1.63
N ASN A 315 11.98 2.79 -0.30
CA ASN A 315 12.56 3.82 0.56
C ASN A 315 13.36 3.14 1.67
N ALA A 316 14.20 3.89 2.39
CA ALA A 316 15.11 3.34 3.40
C ALA A 316 14.37 2.54 4.49
N ALA A 317 13.25 3.06 5.01
CA ALA A 317 12.47 2.37 6.05
C ALA A 317 11.80 1.07 5.54
N GLY A 318 11.35 1.04 4.28
CA GLY A 318 10.85 -0.18 3.63
C GLY A 318 11.97 -1.20 3.43
N ALA A 319 13.14 -0.75 2.98
CA ALA A 319 14.33 -1.57 2.80
C ALA A 319 14.82 -2.19 4.13
N GLU A 320 14.86 -1.40 5.21
CA GLU A 320 15.16 -1.90 6.55
C GLU A 320 14.17 -2.99 6.98
N SER A 321 12.87 -2.76 6.78
CA SER A 321 11.83 -3.74 7.09
C SER A 321 12.01 -5.04 6.30
N PHE A 322 12.39 -4.94 5.02
CA PHE A 322 12.73 -6.10 4.19
C PHE A 322 13.94 -6.84 4.75
N GLY A 323 15.05 -6.12 5.01
CA GLY A 323 16.31 -6.71 5.51
C GLY A 323 16.11 -7.46 6.82
N LEU A 324 15.41 -6.84 7.78
CA LEU A 324 15.07 -7.48 9.06
C LEU A 324 14.20 -8.72 8.88
N THR A 325 13.19 -8.67 8.02
CA THR A 325 12.31 -9.81 7.73
C THR A 325 13.06 -10.94 7.03
N TYR A 326 13.92 -10.59 6.07
CA TYR A 326 14.74 -11.58 5.39
C TYR A 326 15.69 -12.31 6.36
N HIS A 327 16.40 -11.54 7.19
CA HIS A 327 17.30 -12.12 8.19
C HIS A 327 16.56 -13.00 9.21
N GLU A 328 15.38 -12.58 9.64
CA GLU A 328 14.54 -13.37 10.58
C GLU A 328 14.15 -14.73 9.99
N LEU A 329 13.79 -14.79 8.72
CA LEU A 329 13.25 -16.02 8.09
C LEU A 329 14.32 -16.89 7.45
N PHE A 330 15.41 -16.32 6.95
CA PHE A 330 16.40 -16.99 6.14
C PHE A 330 17.85 -16.81 6.65
N GLY A 331 18.03 -16.02 7.71
CA GLY A 331 19.38 -15.70 8.23
C GLY A 331 20.23 -14.97 7.19
N ASP A 332 21.48 -15.40 7.09
CA ASP A 332 22.46 -14.86 6.13
C ASP A 332 22.53 -15.67 4.82
N THR A 333 21.47 -16.40 4.47
CA THR A 333 21.40 -17.16 3.21
C THR A 333 21.57 -16.21 2.02
N PRO A 334 22.53 -16.44 1.13
CA PRO A 334 22.69 -15.63 -0.08
C PRO A 334 21.45 -15.70 -0.96
N LYS A 335 21.18 -14.61 -1.69
CA LYS A 335 20.04 -14.51 -2.60
C LYS A 335 20.47 -13.92 -3.94
N THR A 336 19.74 -14.28 -4.99
CA THR A 336 19.82 -13.63 -6.30
C THR A 336 18.68 -12.63 -6.40
N MET A 337 19.03 -11.35 -6.67
CA MET A 337 18.08 -10.25 -6.64
C MET A 337 17.90 -9.67 -8.04
N VAL A 338 16.65 -9.53 -8.49
CA VAL A 338 16.26 -8.67 -9.62
C VAL A 338 15.83 -7.34 -9.01
N MET A 339 16.54 -6.26 -9.35
CA MET A 339 16.38 -4.98 -8.66
C MET A 339 16.24 -3.81 -9.64
N ALA A 340 15.30 -2.91 -9.35
CA ALA A 340 15.23 -1.59 -9.94
C ALA A 340 15.00 -0.54 -8.85
N ILE A 341 15.62 0.61 -8.95
CA ILE A 341 15.44 1.75 -8.05
C ILE A 341 15.06 2.97 -8.88
N LEU A 342 14.23 3.86 -8.35
CA LEU A 342 13.89 5.11 -9.01
C LEU A 342 14.93 6.19 -8.65
N SER A 343 15.26 7.06 -9.61
CA SER A 343 16.31 8.08 -9.49
C SER A 343 16.04 9.16 -8.43
N ASP A 344 14.78 9.27 -7.97
CA ASP A 344 14.36 10.19 -6.91
C ASP A 344 14.41 9.57 -5.50
N LYS A 345 14.93 8.35 -5.36
CA LYS A 345 15.00 7.62 -4.08
C LYS A 345 16.40 7.58 -3.49
N ASP A 346 16.50 7.31 -2.21
CA ASP A 346 17.79 7.07 -1.51
C ASP A 346 18.34 5.70 -1.88
N GLU A 347 19.03 5.65 -3.04
CA GLU A 347 19.59 4.44 -3.60
C GLU A 347 20.56 3.74 -2.63
N MET A 348 21.47 4.51 -2.01
CA MET A 348 22.47 3.95 -1.10
C MET A 348 21.83 3.40 0.18
N GLY A 349 20.86 4.11 0.77
CA GLY A 349 20.13 3.65 1.94
C GLY A 349 19.38 2.35 1.67
N ILE A 350 18.75 2.22 0.50
CA ILE A 350 18.08 0.98 0.08
C ILE A 350 19.08 -0.16 -0.07
N ILE A 351 20.18 0.03 -0.81
CA ILE A 351 21.18 -1.00 -1.08
C ILE A 351 21.80 -1.54 0.23
N HIS A 352 22.16 -0.67 1.16
CA HIS A 352 22.78 -1.10 2.43
C HIS A 352 21.90 -2.05 3.23
N GLU A 353 20.59 -1.86 3.18
CA GLU A 353 19.64 -2.69 3.91
C GLU A 353 19.38 -4.02 3.21
N VAL A 354 19.19 -4.02 1.89
CA VAL A 354 18.67 -5.20 1.17
C VAL A 354 19.77 -6.09 0.61
N VAL A 355 20.95 -5.54 0.23
CA VAL A 355 22.05 -6.29 -0.39
C VAL A 355 23.10 -6.64 0.64
N LYS A 356 23.53 -7.89 0.66
CA LYS A 356 24.59 -8.39 1.56
C LYS A 356 25.75 -9.01 0.77
N PRO A 357 26.96 -9.14 1.39
CA PRO A 357 28.05 -9.87 0.78
C PRO A 357 27.61 -11.27 0.32
N LYS A 358 28.09 -11.72 -0.85
CA LYS A 358 27.75 -12.97 -1.54
C LYS A 358 26.37 -13.01 -2.22
N ASP A 359 25.57 -11.95 -2.15
CA ASP A 359 24.38 -11.84 -3.00
C ASP A 359 24.80 -11.64 -4.47
N THR A 360 23.87 -11.97 -5.37
CA THR A 360 23.94 -11.61 -6.78
C THR A 360 22.83 -10.58 -7.06
N VAL A 361 23.19 -9.47 -7.72
CA VAL A 361 22.24 -8.43 -8.11
C VAL A 361 22.18 -8.35 -9.64
N ILE A 362 20.98 -8.46 -10.19
CA ILE A 362 20.68 -8.25 -11.60
C ILE A 362 19.83 -6.98 -11.68
N ALA A 363 20.45 -5.89 -12.10
CA ALA A 363 19.79 -4.59 -12.20
C ALA A 363 19.02 -4.48 -13.51
N VAL A 364 17.81 -3.95 -13.44
CA VAL A 364 16.93 -3.70 -14.59
C VAL A 364 16.35 -2.30 -14.53
N ALA A 365 15.90 -1.78 -15.67
CA ALA A 365 15.11 -0.56 -15.70
C ALA A 365 13.66 -0.82 -15.27
N ALA A 366 13.10 0.03 -14.41
CA ALA A 366 11.66 0.05 -14.17
C ALA A 366 10.92 0.69 -15.36
N PRO A 367 9.70 0.27 -15.70
CA PRO A 367 8.94 0.81 -16.84
C PRO A 367 8.37 2.21 -16.53
N THR A 368 9.24 3.15 -16.21
CA THR A 368 8.90 4.54 -15.90
C THR A 368 10.09 5.47 -16.26
N PRO A 369 9.81 6.71 -16.71
CA PRO A 369 10.88 7.69 -16.97
C PRO A 369 11.74 8.04 -15.74
N ARG A 370 11.28 7.72 -14.54
CA ARG A 370 12.00 7.96 -13.27
C ARG A 370 12.95 6.81 -12.90
N THR A 371 13.11 5.80 -13.74
CA THR A 371 14.01 4.69 -13.44
C THR A 371 15.47 5.17 -13.33
N GLU A 372 16.22 4.63 -12.37
CA GLU A 372 17.67 4.79 -12.40
C GLU A 372 18.26 3.91 -13.53
N VAL A 373 19.36 4.37 -14.10
CA VAL A 373 20.08 3.64 -15.16
C VAL A 373 20.68 2.35 -14.56
N PRO A 374 20.40 1.15 -15.11
CA PRO A 374 20.85 -0.11 -14.53
C PRO A 374 22.36 -0.20 -14.31
N GLU A 375 23.17 0.34 -15.22
CA GLU A 375 24.64 0.37 -15.12
C GLU A 375 25.10 1.19 -13.90
N LYS A 376 24.45 2.33 -13.64
CA LYS A 376 24.73 3.17 -12.47
C LYS A 376 24.33 2.46 -11.18
N LEU A 377 23.18 1.80 -11.16
CA LEU A 377 22.75 0.99 -10.02
C LEU A 377 23.77 -0.12 -9.71
N VAL A 378 24.30 -0.82 -10.74
CA VAL A 378 25.36 -1.81 -10.58
C VAL A 378 26.63 -1.21 -9.99
N GLU A 379 27.03 -0.03 -10.44
CA GLU A 379 28.21 0.69 -9.89
C GLU A 379 28.00 1.03 -8.40
N THR A 380 26.84 1.57 -8.04
CA THR A 380 26.51 1.89 -6.65
C THR A 380 26.49 0.64 -5.78
N VAL A 381 25.89 -0.46 -6.24
CA VAL A 381 25.88 -1.75 -5.51
C VAL A 381 27.29 -2.22 -5.21
N ARG A 382 28.20 -2.20 -6.22
CA ARG A 382 29.61 -2.61 -6.04
C ARG A 382 30.40 -1.69 -5.11
N GLN A 383 30.06 -0.40 -5.08
CA GLN A 383 30.66 0.56 -4.15
C GLN A 383 30.18 0.33 -2.70
N CYS A 384 28.90 0.07 -2.51
CA CYS A 384 28.30 -0.09 -1.19
C CYS A 384 28.62 -1.45 -0.54
N VAL A 385 28.68 -2.54 -1.35
CA VAL A 385 28.77 -3.90 -0.81
C VAL A 385 29.95 -4.66 -1.44
N LYS A 386 30.96 -4.97 -0.62
CA LYS A 386 32.11 -5.76 -1.08
C LYS A 386 31.74 -7.23 -1.21
N GLY A 387 32.16 -7.85 -2.31
CA GLY A 387 31.95 -9.27 -2.56
C GLY A 387 30.61 -9.63 -3.19
N VAL A 388 29.80 -8.63 -3.56
CA VAL A 388 28.59 -8.80 -4.35
C VAL A 388 28.93 -9.05 -5.82
N VAL A 389 28.15 -9.91 -6.48
CA VAL A 389 28.15 -10.04 -7.94
C VAL A 389 27.02 -9.15 -8.46
N ALA A 390 27.31 -8.24 -9.39
CA ALA A 390 26.30 -7.35 -9.93
C ALA A 390 26.43 -7.20 -11.44
N GLN A 391 25.30 -7.26 -12.16
CA GLN A 391 25.22 -7.13 -13.62
C GLN A 391 23.87 -6.54 -14.03
N THR A 392 23.73 -6.19 -15.30
CA THR A 392 22.50 -5.63 -15.86
C THR A 392 21.80 -6.61 -16.79
N GLU A 393 20.49 -6.43 -16.93
CA GLU A 393 19.67 -7.10 -17.96
C GLU A 393 18.69 -6.10 -18.57
N ASP A 394 18.24 -6.39 -19.80
CA ASP A 394 17.41 -5.50 -20.61
C ASP A 394 15.96 -5.43 -20.12
N SER A 395 15.47 -6.48 -19.44
CA SER A 395 14.10 -6.59 -18.97
C SER A 395 14.00 -7.39 -17.65
N VAL A 396 12.91 -7.23 -16.94
CA VAL A 396 12.59 -8.04 -15.76
C VAL A 396 12.50 -9.52 -16.12
N SER A 397 11.91 -9.83 -17.26
CA SER A 397 11.76 -11.21 -17.74
C SER A 397 13.10 -11.86 -18.05
N SER A 398 14.03 -11.18 -18.74
CA SER A 398 15.38 -11.71 -19.01
C SER A 398 16.21 -11.85 -17.73
N ALA A 399 16.06 -10.90 -16.80
CA ALA A 399 16.73 -10.96 -15.50
C ALA A 399 16.25 -12.15 -14.65
N LEU A 400 14.95 -12.47 -14.68
CA LEU A 400 14.42 -13.65 -14.00
C LEU A 400 14.83 -14.96 -14.67
N ASP A 401 14.93 -15.00 -16.00
CA ASP A 401 15.48 -16.15 -16.71
C ASP A 401 16.94 -16.40 -16.33
N LEU A 402 17.74 -15.34 -16.25
CA LEU A 402 19.13 -15.42 -15.82
C LEU A 402 19.25 -15.82 -14.34
N ALA A 403 18.40 -15.26 -13.47
CA ALA A 403 18.33 -15.63 -12.05
C ALA A 403 18.00 -17.11 -11.88
N LEU A 404 17.04 -17.64 -12.64
CA LEU A 404 16.65 -19.05 -12.60
C LEU A 404 17.78 -19.95 -13.12
N GLN A 405 18.49 -19.56 -14.18
CA GLN A 405 19.61 -20.33 -14.74
C GLN A 405 20.85 -20.35 -13.82
N SER A 406 21.08 -19.27 -13.07
CA SER A 406 22.24 -19.10 -12.19
C SER A 406 22.04 -19.63 -10.78
N THR A 407 20.81 -20.07 -10.42
CA THR A 407 20.45 -20.62 -9.10
C THR A 407 20.19 -22.11 -9.18
N GLN A 408 20.28 -22.78 -8.00
CA GLN A 408 20.02 -24.20 -7.83
C GLN A 408 18.74 -24.44 -7.01
N ASP A 409 18.30 -25.70 -6.93
CA ASP A 409 17.13 -26.08 -6.14
C ASP A 409 17.28 -25.65 -4.68
N GLY A 410 16.25 -24.99 -4.17
CA GLY A 410 16.20 -24.45 -2.82
C GLY A 410 16.73 -23.02 -2.69
N ASP A 411 17.38 -22.46 -3.71
CA ASP A 411 17.89 -21.09 -3.66
C ASP A 411 16.76 -20.04 -3.63
N ILE A 412 17.13 -18.82 -3.24
CA ILE A 412 16.21 -17.71 -3.07
C ILE A 412 16.40 -16.67 -4.18
N ILE A 413 15.30 -16.36 -4.86
CA ILE A 413 15.24 -15.27 -5.86
C ILE A 413 14.35 -14.17 -5.30
N VAL A 414 14.88 -12.95 -5.23
CA VAL A 414 14.17 -11.77 -4.72
C VAL A 414 13.93 -10.77 -5.84
N VAL A 415 12.73 -10.20 -5.90
CA VAL A 415 12.41 -9.08 -6.77
C VAL A 415 12.04 -7.89 -5.88
N CYS A 416 12.81 -6.79 -5.92
CA CYS A 416 12.58 -5.64 -5.05
C CYS A 416 13.17 -4.33 -5.58
N GLY A 417 12.99 -3.25 -4.78
CA GLY A 417 13.52 -1.90 -5.05
C GLY A 417 12.52 -0.98 -5.75
N SER A 418 11.51 -1.54 -6.42
CA SER A 418 10.42 -0.76 -7.02
C SER A 418 9.16 -1.61 -7.18
N LEU A 419 8.00 -1.03 -6.89
CA LEU A 419 6.70 -1.66 -7.18
C LEU A 419 6.48 -1.90 -8.68
N TYR A 420 7.05 -1.06 -9.53
CA TYR A 420 6.83 -1.10 -10.99
C TYR A 420 7.37 -2.37 -11.68
N ILE A 421 8.33 -3.08 -11.08
CA ILE A 421 8.86 -4.33 -11.65
C ILE A 421 8.12 -5.57 -11.13
N LEU A 422 7.35 -5.45 -10.04
CA LEU A 422 6.73 -6.61 -9.40
C LEU A 422 5.62 -7.23 -10.24
N GLY A 423 4.84 -6.42 -10.96
CA GLY A 423 3.76 -6.91 -11.81
C GLY A 423 4.29 -7.83 -12.92
N GLU A 424 5.29 -7.36 -13.69
CA GLU A 424 5.94 -8.17 -14.74
C GLU A 424 6.56 -9.44 -14.15
N ALA A 425 7.25 -9.31 -13.01
CA ALA A 425 7.90 -10.45 -12.37
C ALA A 425 6.88 -11.52 -11.89
N ARG A 426 5.76 -11.10 -11.33
CA ARG A 426 4.69 -12.01 -10.91
C ARG A 426 4.03 -12.69 -12.11
N GLY A 427 3.73 -11.93 -13.17
CA GLY A 427 3.21 -12.47 -14.44
C GLY A 427 4.17 -13.48 -15.08
N TRP A 428 5.48 -13.19 -15.09
CA TRP A 428 6.51 -14.12 -15.55
C TRP A 428 6.47 -15.45 -14.78
N LEU A 429 6.34 -15.41 -13.44
CA LEU A 429 6.26 -16.61 -12.62
C LEU A 429 4.96 -17.39 -12.86
N GLN A 430 3.81 -16.71 -12.91
CA GLN A 430 2.51 -17.34 -13.14
C GLN A 430 2.47 -18.09 -14.47
N ASN A 431 2.99 -17.50 -15.54
CA ASN A 431 3.06 -18.13 -16.86
C ASN A 431 3.86 -19.43 -16.86
N ARG A 432 4.94 -19.50 -16.06
CA ARG A 432 5.78 -20.71 -15.94
C ARG A 432 5.20 -21.79 -15.00
N MET A 433 4.33 -21.41 -14.08
CA MET A 433 3.61 -22.37 -13.23
C MET A 433 2.40 -23.00 -13.92
N SER A 434 1.91 -22.38 -15.00
CA SER A 434 0.73 -22.85 -15.73
C SER A 434 1.06 -23.85 -16.84
N HIS A 435 2.33 -24.10 -17.08
CA HIS A 435 2.89 -25.06 -18.02
C HIS A 435 3.68 -26.17 -17.31
#